data_60614a208ef0a1fb6a4a3d14c99c9603
#
_entry.id   60614a208ef0a1fb6a4a3d14c99c9603
#
_cell.length_a   1.000
_cell.length_b   1.000
_cell.length_c   1.000
_cell.angle_alpha   90.00
_cell.angle_beta   90.00
_cell.angle_gamma   90.00
#
_symmetry.space_group_name_H-M   'P 1'
#
loop_
_entity.id
_entity.type
_entity.pdbx_description
1 polymer ?
#
loop_
_entity_poly.entity_id
_entity_poly.type
_entity_poly.pdbx_seq_one_letter_code
_entity_poly.pdbx_strand_id
1 'polypeptide(L)'
;MRKNTYTRPNCPTCPTGYNRGEQVEWRVGYELTGQPGERNNKPGTDGGDVLGWQVKSPKASMVEDDNCEGYIFGFADADFFFEMSKDEFEKFLNQFSYIDRDSKTGKTKIRIKNDSSKMRKWLEDQI
;
A
#
# COMPACT_ATOMS: atom_id res chain seq x y z
N MET A 1 13.04 -5.05 6.51
CA MET A 1 11.86 -5.40 5.69
C MET A 1 11.37 -6.78 6.06
N ARG A 2 10.08 -6.95 6.16
CA ARG A 2 9.49 -8.21 6.56
C ARG A 2 8.38 -8.61 5.59
N LYS A 3 8.40 -9.88 5.14
CA LYS A 3 7.33 -10.46 4.34
C LYS A 3 6.34 -11.17 5.26
N ASN A 4 5.06 -10.85 5.12
CA ASN A 4 3.98 -11.48 5.85
C ASN A 4 3.03 -12.19 4.90
N THR A 5 2.53 -13.34 5.33
CA THR A 5 1.51 -14.09 4.59
C THR A 5 0.16 -13.89 5.28
N TYR A 6 -0.90 -13.80 4.49
CA TYR A 6 -2.25 -13.76 5.05
C TYR A 6 -2.60 -15.13 5.63
N THR A 7 -2.75 -15.20 6.94
CA THR A 7 -3.01 -16.46 7.65
C THR A 7 -4.33 -16.47 8.41
N ARG A 8 -4.88 -15.29 8.71
CA ARG A 8 -6.13 -15.21 9.45
C ARG A 8 -7.29 -15.72 8.59
N PRO A 9 -8.05 -16.76 9.07
CA PRO A 9 -9.15 -17.32 8.29
C PRO A 9 -10.38 -16.43 8.33
N ASN A 10 -11.30 -16.71 7.42
CA ASN A 10 -12.63 -16.09 7.37
C ASN A 10 -12.63 -14.58 7.09
N CYS A 11 -11.68 -14.11 6.30
CA CYS A 11 -11.73 -12.73 5.85
C CYS A 11 -13.03 -12.47 5.08
N PRO A 12 -13.83 -11.47 5.49
CA PRO A 12 -15.05 -11.13 4.76
C PRO A 12 -14.74 -10.77 3.31
N THR A 13 -15.66 -11.07 2.43
CA THR A 13 -15.53 -10.72 1.02
C THR A 13 -15.47 -9.20 0.86
N CYS A 14 -14.48 -8.73 0.12
CA CYS A 14 -14.33 -7.31 -0.16
C CYS A 14 -15.55 -6.79 -0.93
N PRO A 15 -16.11 -5.64 -0.54
CA PRO A 15 -17.27 -5.08 -1.23
C PRO A 15 -16.99 -4.83 -2.71
N THR A 16 -18.04 -4.95 -3.52
CA THR A 16 -17.99 -4.62 -4.93
C THR A 16 -17.66 -3.14 -5.11
N GLY A 17 -16.84 -2.83 -6.11
CA GLY A 17 -16.45 -1.44 -6.40
C GLY A 17 -15.16 -0.98 -5.74
N TYR A 18 -14.57 -1.80 -4.87
CA TYR A 18 -13.25 -1.49 -4.33
C TYR A 18 -12.18 -1.67 -5.41
N ASN A 19 -11.30 -0.70 -5.56
CA ASN A 19 -10.16 -0.81 -6.47
C ASN A 19 -9.08 -1.72 -5.84
N ARG A 20 -8.01 -2.02 -6.59
CA ARG A 20 -6.97 -2.94 -6.13
C ARG A 20 -6.29 -2.49 -4.84
N GLY A 21 -6.02 -1.20 -4.72
CA GLY A 21 -5.43 -0.65 -3.49
C GLY A 21 -6.35 -0.80 -2.28
N GLU A 22 -7.63 -0.53 -2.47
CA GLU A 22 -8.63 -0.68 -1.43
C GLU A 22 -8.84 -2.14 -1.04
N GLN A 23 -8.71 -3.07 -1.99
CA GLN A 23 -8.76 -4.51 -1.71
C GLN A 23 -7.57 -4.94 -0.84
N VAL A 24 -6.40 -4.41 -1.08
CA VAL A 24 -5.22 -4.68 -0.25
C VAL A 24 -5.43 -4.15 1.17
N GLU A 25 -5.93 -2.93 1.33
CA GLU A 25 -6.27 -2.36 2.63
C GLU A 25 -7.27 -3.23 3.40
N TRP A 26 -8.31 -3.66 2.74
CA TRP A 26 -9.34 -4.50 3.31
C TRP A 26 -8.72 -5.76 3.93
N ARG A 27 -7.91 -6.44 3.15
CA ARG A 27 -7.31 -7.71 3.56
C ARG A 27 -6.22 -7.54 4.62
N VAL A 28 -5.36 -6.55 4.46
CA VAL A 28 -4.31 -6.24 5.45
C VAL A 28 -4.92 -5.84 6.78
N GLY A 29 -5.96 -5.01 6.77
CA GLY A 29 -6.66 -4.61 7.98
C GLY A 29 -7.20 -5.81 8.74
N TYR A 30 -7.85 -6.72 8.04
CA TYR A 30 -8.37 -7.94 8.65
C TYR A 30 -7.24 -8.82 9.22
N GLU A 31 -6.16 -9.03 8.48
CA GLU A 31 -5.04 -9.84 8.93
C GLU A 31 -4.42 -9.29 10.21
N LEU A 32 -4.23 -7.99 10.30
CA LEU A 32 -3.52 -7.38 11.42
C LEU A 32 -4.42 -7.05 12.62
N THR A 33 -5.70 -6.79 12.40
CA THR A 33 -6.59 -6.31 13.46
C THR A 33 -7.81 -7.19 13.73
N GLY A 34 -8.14 -8.09 12.81
CA GLY A 34 -9.39 -8.86 12.86
C GLY A 34 -10.60 -8.11 12.32
N GLN A 35 -10.40 -6.87 11.87
CA GLN A 35 -11.44 -6.05 11.24
C GLN A 35 -10.95 -5.61 9.86
N PRO A 36 -11.76 -5.80 8.79
CA PRO A 36 -11.35 -5.37 7.46
C PRO A 36 -11.04 -3.87 7.41
N GLY A 37 -10.05 -3.50 6.59
CA GLY A 37 -9.71 -2.10 6.36
C GLY A 37 -10.71 -1.46 5.39
N GLU A 38 -11.70 -0.75 5.91
CA GLU A 38 -12.67 -0.07 5.08
C GLU A 38 -12.06 1.14 4.38
N ARG A 39 -12.47 1.34 3.12
CA ARG A 39 -12.02 2.53 2.41
C ARG A 39 -12.60 3.78 3.07
N ASN A 40 -11.76 4.80 3.15
CA ASN A 40 -12.17 6.04 3.76
C ASN A 40 -12.70 7.00 2.69
N ASN A 41 -13.99 7.32 2.78
CA ASN A 41 -14.65 8.24 1.87
C ASN A 41 -14.68 9.68 2.39
N LYS A 42 -14.05 9.95 3.53
CA LYS A 42 -14.04 11.30 4.10
C LYS A 42 -13.00 12.18 3.41
N PRO A 43 -13.36 13.34 2.87
CA PRO A 43 -12.39 14.27 2.31
C PRO A 43 -11.31 14.64 3.34
N GLY A 44 -10.05 14.62 2.93
CA GLY A 44 -8.93 15.00 3.77
C GLY A 44 -8.43 13.94 4.74
N THR A 45 -8.97 12.73 4.67
CA THR A 45 -8.42 11.60 5.43
C THR A 45 -7.67 10.68 4.49
N ASP A 46 -6.45 10.31 4.88
CA ASP A 46 -5.67 9.34 4.13
C ASP A 46 -6.27 7.96 4.34
N GLY A 47 -6.88 7.42 3.30
CA GLY A 47 -7.26 6.02 3.28
C GLY A 47 -6.01 5.17 3.34
N GLY A 48 -6.08 4.04 4.00
CA GLY A 48 -4.98 3.10 4.00
C GLY A 48 -4.16 3.03 5.27
N ASP A 49 -4.64 3.63 6.34
CA ASP A 49 -3.95 3.57 7.62
C ASP A 49 -4.43 2.37 8.44
N VAL A 50 -3.51 1.44 8.71
CA VAL A 50 -3.76 0.28 9.58
C VAL A 50 -2.75 0.31 10.71
N LEU A 51 -3.21 0.55 11.93
CA LEU A 51 -2.36 0.63 13.13
C LEU A 51 -1.19 1.62 12.98
N GLY A 52 -1.43 2.74 12.32
CA GLY A 52 -0.39 3.73 12.08
C GLY A 52 0.52 3.43 10.89
N TRP A 53 0.28 2.35 10.16
CA TRP A 53 1.01 1.98 8.96
C TRP A 53 0.22 2.36 7.72
N GLN A 54 0.87 3.01 6.76
CA GLN A 54 0.26 3.33 5.48
C GLN A 54 0.28 2.12 4.55
N VAL A 55 -0.86 1.78 3.98
CA VAL A 55 -0.97 0.66 3.04
C VAL A 55 -0.91 1.20 1.62
N LYS A 56 0.01 0.68 0.84
CA LYS A 56 0.23 1.06 -0.56
C LYS A 56 0.20 -0.17 -1.47
N SER A 57 0.00 0.05 -2.75
CA SER A 57 -0.06 -0.98 -3.78
C SER A 57 0.43 -0.39 -5.11
N PRO A 58 0.63 -1.21 -6.16
CA PRO A 58 0.99 -0.68 -7.48
C PRO A 58 -0.01 0.38 -7.94
N LYS A 59 0.47 1.41 -8.61
CA LYS A 59 -0.27 2.59 -9.09
C LYS A 59 -0.72 3.57 -8.01
N ALA A 60 -0.43 3.34 -6.74
CA ALA A 60 -0.78 4.29 -5.70
C ALA A 60 -0.06 5.62 -5.92
N SER A 61 -0.71 6.70 -5.58
CA SER A 61 -0.08 8.02 -5.55
C SER A 61 0.01 8.51 -4.12
N MET A 62 1.04 9.29 -3.82
CA MET A 62 1.25 9.83 -2.49
C MET A 62 1.89 11.21 -2.59
N VAL A 63 1.62 12.04 -1.60
CA VAL A 63 2.39 13.26 -1.36
C VAL A 63 3.49 12.94 -0.37
N GLU A 64 4.53 13.77 -0.36
CA GLU A 64 5.62 13.56 0.58
C GLU A 64 5.13 13.60 2.01
N ASP A 65 5.70 12.68 2.74
CA ASP A 65 5.73 12.57 4.18
C ASP A 65 4.42 12.36 4.87
N ASP A 66 4.30 11.14 5.29
CA ASP A 66 3.24 10.72 6.15
C ASP A 66 3.75 10.58 7.56
N ASN A 67 3.01 11.11 8.48
CA ASN A 67 3.24 10.94 9.89
C ASN A 67 2.80 9.52 10.29
N CYS A 68 3.55 8.51 9.82
CA CYS A 68 3.21 7.09 9.99
C CYS A 68 4.38 6.31 10.58
N GLU A 69 4.08 5.12 11.09
CA GLU A 69 5.09 4.20 11.65
C GLU A 69 5.94 3.55 10.57
N GLY A 70 5.37 3.34 9.41
CA GLY A 70 6.01 2.71 8.28
C GLY A 70 5.01 2.41 7.19
N TYR A 71 5.40 1.56 6.25
CA TYR A 71 4.58 1.27 5.08
C TYR A 71 4.37 -0.22 4.91
N ILE A 72 3.16 -0.57 4.51
CA ILE A 72 2.82 -1.92 4.08
C ILE A 72 2.57 -1.86 2.58
N PHE A 73 3.24 -2.72 1.82
CA PHE A 73 3.07 -2.80 0.38
C PHE A 73 2.52 -4.15 -0.01
N GLY A 74 1.38 -4.16 -0.67
CA GLY A 74 0.69 -5.38 -1.05
C GLY A 74 0.21 -5.38 -2.49
N PHE A 75 -0.15 -6.58 -2.96
CA PHE A 75 -0.66 -6.82 -4.31
C PHE A 75 -2.03 -7.47 -4.18
N ALA A 76 -3.02 -6.98 -4.94
CA ALA A 76 -4.40 -7.46 -4.83
C ALA A 76 -4.56 -8.96 -5.14
N ASP A 77 -3.67 -9.51 -5.98
CA ASP A 77 -3.70 -10.91 -6.43
C ASP A 77 -2.70 -11.82 -5.70
N ALA A 78 -2.08 -11.33 -4.62
CA ALA A 78 -1.07 -12.08 -3.88
C ALA A 78 -1.56 -12.44 -2.48
N ASP A 79 -0.99 -13.50 -1.92
CA ASP A 79 -1.30 -13.97 -0.57
C ASP A 79 -0.29 -13.50 0.48
N PHE A 80 0.45 -12.45 0.16
CA PHE A 80 1.48 -11.89 1.02
C PHE A 80 1.56 -10.38 0.86
N PHE A 81 2.18 -9.74 1.83
CA PHE A 81 2.49 -8.32 1.80
C PHE A 81 3.83 -8.06 2.48
N PHE A 82 4.39 -6.87 2.27
CA PHE A 82 5.69 -6.50 2.81
C PHE A 82 5.55 -5.34 3.79
N GLU A 83 6.17 -5.48 4.96
CA GLU A 83 6.29 -4.39 5.93
C GLU A 83 7.65 -3.73 5.76
N MET A 84 7.66 -2.42 5.63
CA MET A 84 8.87 -1.62 5.41
C MET A 84 8.94 -0.46 6.37
N SER A 85 10.13 -0.16 6.88
CA SER A 85 10.39 1.11 7.52
C SER A 85 10.30 2.24 6.51
N LYS A 86 10.28 3.49 6.98
CA LYS A 86 10.29 4.66 6.11
C LYS A 86 11.51 4.66 5.19
N ASP A 87 12.70 4.32 5.73
CA ASP A 87 13.93 4.28 4.95
C ASP A 87 13.89 3.18 3.89
N GLU A 88 13.35 2.03 4.23
CA GLU A 88 13.20 0.93 3.28
C GLU A 88 12.22 1.28 2.17
N PHE A 89 11.13 1.94 2.52
CA PHE A 89 10.16 2.38 1.54
C PHE A 89 10.72 3.44 0.60
N GLU A 90 11.58 4.32 1.11
CA GLU A 90 12.27 5.31 0.27
C GLU A 90 13.16 4.63 -0.77
N LYS A 91 13.90 3.60 -0.38
CA LYS A 91 14.69 2.79 -1.32
C LYS A 91 13.81 2.13 -2.37
N PHE A 92 12.65 1.61 -1.96
CA PHE A 92 11.67 1.04 -2.88
C PHE A 92 11.17 2.09 -3.87
N LEU A 93 10.81 3.28 -3.41
CA LEU A 93 10.35 4.37 -4.25
C LEU A 93 11.42 4.80 -5.27
N ASN A 94 12.69 4.80 -4.88
CA ASN A 94 13.79 5.13 -5.80
C ASN A 94 13.85 4.17 -6.99
N GLN A 95 13.41 2.93 -6.82
CA GLN A 95 13.37 1.93 -7.89
C GLN A 95 12.06 1.98 -8.68
N PHE A 96 10.93 2.23 -8.02
CA PHE A 96 9.60 1.96 -8.56
C PHE A 96 8.64 3.14 -8.47
N SER A 97 9.15 4.35 -8.50
CA SER A 97 8.28 5.52 -8.55
C SER A 97 8.75 6.55 -9.57
N TYR A 98 7.86 7.46 -9.88
CA TYR A 98 8.16 8.63 -10.67
C TYR A 98 7.35 9.81 -10.15
N ILE A 99 7.81 11.01 -10.50
CA ILE A 99 7.12 12.23 -10.12
C ILE A 99 6.10 12.56 -11.19
N ASP A 100 4.85 12.71 -10.77
CA ASP A 100 3.75 13.12 -11.63
C ASP A 100 3.31 14.52 -11.23
N ARG A 101 3.14 15.41 -12.21
CA ARG A 101 2.66 16.76 -11.96
C ARG A 101 1.22 16.87 -12.42
N ASP A 102 0.34 17.22 -11.51
CA ASP A 102 -1.06 17.47 -11.84
C ASP A 102 -1.16 18.74 -12.68
N SER A 103 -1.64 18.60 -13.91
CA SER A 103 -1.78 19.72 -14.85
C SER A 103 -2.80 20.76 -14.40
N LYS A 104 -3.75 20.39 -13.55
CA LYS A 104 -4.79 21.31 -13.07
C LYS A 104 -4.35 22.12 -11.84
N THR A 105 -3.66 21.47 -10.90
CA THR A 105 -3.29 22.08 -9.63
C THR A 105 -1.82 22.47 -9.56
N GLY A 106 -1.01 21.98 -10.48
CA GLY A 106 0.45 22.15 -10.46
C GLY A 106 1.15 21.39 -9.33
N LYS A 107 0.42 20.63 -8.54
CA LYS A 107 0.98 19.87 -7.43
C LYS A 107 1.76 18.68 -7.93
N THR A 108 2.88 18.43 -7.28
CA THR A 108 3.73 17.28 -7.55
C THR A 108 3.28 16.11 -6.68
N LYS A 109 3.11 14.95 -7.29
CA LYS A 109 2.79 13.70 -6.60
C LYS A 109 3.82 12.65 -6.93
N ILE A 110 4.11 11.79 -5.96
CA ILE A 110 4.90 10.58 -6.19
C ILE A 110 3.91 9.51 -6.61
N ARG A 111 4.18 8.88 -7.76
CA ARG A 111 3.34 7.80 -8.26
C ARG A 111 4.14 6.50 -8.31
N ILE A 112 3.61 5.47 -7.69
CA ILE A 112 4.22 4.14 -7.69
C ILE A 112 3.95 3.48 -9.03
N LYS A 113 4.99 2.89 -9.62
CA LYS A 113 4.89 2.19 -10.91
C LYS A 113 3.98 0.95 -10.80
N ASN A 114 3.55 0.47 -11.95
CA ASN A 114 2.75 -0.74 -12.05
C ASN A 114 3.55 -1.83 -12.75
N ASP A 115 4.52 -2.38 -12.04
CA ASP A 115 5.39 -3.44 -12.56
C ASP A 115 5.54 -4.53 -11.50
N SER A 116 4.44 -5.25 -11.28
CA SER A 116 4.31 -6.21 -10.18
C SER A 116 5.40 -7.28 -10.20
N SER A 117 5.78 -7.80 -11.35
CA SER A 117 6.79 -8.86 -11.44
C SER A 117 8.16 -8.39 -10.97
N LYS A 118 8.60 -7.23 -11.44
CA LYS A 118 9.90 -6.67 -11.04
C LYS A 118 9.87 -6.20 -9.59
N MET A 119 8.75 -5.63 -9.13
CA MET A 119 8.57 -5.23 -7.75
C MET A 119 8.68 -6.41 -6.79
N ARG A 120 7.98 -7.51 -7.09
CA ARG A 120 8.02 -8.72 -6.27
C ARG A 120 9.44 -9.28 -6.18
N LYS A 121 10.13 -9.36 -7.29
CA LYS A 121 11.50 -9.86 -7.32
C LYS A 121 12.43 -8.99 -6.48
N TRP A 122 12.36 -7.68 -6.65
CA TRP A 122 13.19 -6.75 -5.88
C TRP A 122 12.90 -6.85 -4.38
N LEU A 123 11.62 -6.90 -4.01
CA LEU A 123 11.21 -7.02 -2.61
C LEU A 123 11.70 -8.33 -1.98
N GLU A 124 11.55 -9.46 -2.69
CA GLU A 124 12.06 -10.75 -2.21
C GLU A 124 13.57 -10.73 -2.00
N ASP A 125 14.30 -10.03 -2.85
CA ASP A 125 15.76 -9.93 -2.75
C ASP A 125 16.22 -9.08 -1.54
N GLN A 126 15.33 -8.31 -0.92
CA GLN A 126 15.65 -7.49 0.26
C GLN A 126 15.46 -8.25 1.59
N ILE A 127 14.91 -9.42 1.57
CA ILE A 127 14.58 -10.18 2.79
C ILE A 127 15.75 -11.06 3.20
#